data_ef498b7f7c9215b9c7a363b7aecd71f0
#
_entry.id   ef498b7f7c9215b9c7a363b7aecd71f0
#
_cell.length_a   1.000
_cell.length_b   1.000
_cell.length_c   1.000
_cell.angle_alpha   90.00
_cell.angle_beta   90.00
_cell.angle_gamma   90.00
#
_symmetry.space_group_name_H-M   'P 1'
#
loop_
_entity.id
_entity.type
_entity.pdbx_description
1 polymer ?
#
loop_
_entity_poly.entity_id
_entity_poly.type
_entity_poly.pdbx_seq_one_letter_code
_entity_poly.pdbx_strand_id
1 'polypeptide(L)'
;MRAVHVTTPGTAEVVELEAPTPAPGEALLRVRFAGICGSDVQTFLGTQPFASYPRIPGHEFSAEIVEINGDSDRFSPGDVVTAVPYFQDGTCYACRRGLINACEHNETMGVHRDGTFQELLTMPLDRLHRADGVDPRDLALVEPFSIGYHAVRRAQVAEGERVQIGRASCRERV
;
A
#
# COMPACT_ATOMS: atom_id res chain seq x y z
N MET A 1 -5.51 9.19 -17.31
CA MET A 1 -4.53 9.38 -16.20
C MET A 1 -3.24 8.64 -16.51
N ARG A 2 -2.10 9.14 -16.02
CA ARG A 2 -0.82 8.46 -16.22
C ARG A 2 -0.58 7.43 -15.11
N ALA A 3 0.06 6.33 -15.51
CA ALA A 3 0.53 5.30 -14.60
C ALA A 3 1.87 4.74 -15.05
N VAL A 4 2.64 4.17 -14.12
CA VAL A 4 3.87 3.44 -14.43
C VAL A 4 3.54 1.96 -14.48
N HIS A 5 3.59 1.36 -15.65
CA HIS A 5 3.48 -0.08 -15.84
C HIS A 5 4.85 -0.74 -15.89
N VAL A 6 5.07 -1.74 -15.07
CA VAL A 6 6.09 -2.75 -15.33
C VAL A 6 5.46 -3.78 -16.25
N THR A 7 5.79 -3.72 -17.52
CA THR A 7 5.15 -4.54 -18.57
C THR A 7 5.74 -5.96 -18.62
N THR A 8 7.03 -6.07 -18.39
CA THR A 8 7.79 -7.32 -18.24
C THR A 8 8.97 -7.07 -17.30
N PRO A 9 9.62 -8.11 -16.78
CA PRO A 9 10.86 -7.93 -16.01
C PRO A 9 11.88 -7.04 -16.74
N GLY A 10 12.36 -6.02 -16.05
CA GLY A 10 13.32 -5.03 -16.57
C GLY A 10 12.74 -3.94 -17.46
N THR A 11 11.44 -3.92 -17.71
CA THR A 11 10.81 -2.92 -18.58
C THR A 11 9.68 -2.20 -17.83
N ALA A 12 9.81 -0.87 -17.70
CA ALA A 12 8.78 0.00 -17.15
C ALA A 12 8.46 1.13 -18.12
N GLU A 13 7.19 1.44 -18.27
CA GLU A 13 6.68 2.43 -19.20
C GLU A 13 5.66 3.33 -18.51
N VAL A 14 5.61 4.59 -18.91
CA VAL A 14 4.50 5.48 -18.53
C VAL A 14 3.40 5.29 -19.55
N VAL A 15 2.23 4.89 -19.09
CA VAL A 15 1.05 4.63 -19.91
C VAL A 15 -0.11 5.57 -19.57
N GLU A 16 -0.97 5.82 -20.53
CA GLU A 16 -2.24 6.51 -20.32
C GLU A 16 -3.36 5.49 -20.13
N LEU A 17 -4.09 5.63 -19.01
CA LEU A 17 -5.22 4.78 -18.65
C LEU A 17 -6.47 5.63 -18.45
N GLU A 18 -7.64 5.02 -18.52
CA GLU A 18 -8.88 5.64 -18.06
C GLU A 18 -8.84 5.82 -16.54
N ALA A 19 -9.43 6.91 -16.05
CA ALA A 19 -9.55 7.12 -14.61
C ALA A 19 -10.51 6.07 -14.02
N PRO A 20 -10.15 5.44 -12.90
CA PRO A 20 -11.05 4.48 -12.27
C PRO A 20 -12.26 5.18 -11.64
N THR A 21 -13.39 4.48 -11.61
CA THR A 21 -14.61 4.93 -10.93
C THR A 21 -14.73 4.19 -9.60
N PRO A 22 -14.93 4.89 -8.47
CA PRO A 22 -15.07 4.24 -7.18
C PRO A 22 -16.37 3.41 -7.12
N ALA A 23 -16.26 2.19 -6.62
CA ALA A 23 -17.42 1.35 -6.32
C ALA A 23 -18.14 1.88 -5.04
N PRO A 24 -19.40 1.46 -4.77
CA PRO A 24 -20.07 1.82 -3.53
C PRO A 24 -19.22 1.48 -2.29
N GLY A 25 -19.02 2.44 -1.40
CA GLY A 25 -18.16 2.32 -0.22
C GLY A 25 -16.66 2.56 -0.49
N GLU A 26 -16.30 3.03 -1.68
CA GLU A 26 -14.95 3.41 -2.04
C GLU A 26 -14.79 4.92 -2.24
N ALA A 27 -13.56 5.38 -2.14
CA ALA A 27 -13.14 6.72 -2.53
C ALA A 27 -12.25 6.68 -3.78
N LEU A 28 -12.38 7.67 -4.65
CA LEU A 28 -11.40 8.02 -5.67
C LEU A 28 -10.32 8.88 -5.03
N LEU A 29 -9.09 8.44 -5.13
CA LEU A 29 -7.92 9.08 -4.54
C LEU A 29 -6.98 9.62 -5.61
N ARG A 30 -6.46 10.83 -5.38
CA ARG A 30 -5.36 11.42 -6.16
C ARG A 30 -4.06 11.26 -5.37
N VAL A 31 -3.13 10.46 -5.88
CA VAL A 31 -1.84 10.25 -5.23
C VAL A 31 -1.06 11.57 -5.15
N ARG A 32 -0.57 11.90 -3.96
CA ARG A 32 0.24 13.09 -3.68
C ARG A 32 1.72 12.73 -3.58
N PHE A 33 2.03 11.67 -2.85
CA PHE A 33 3.37 11.10 -2.72
C PHE A 33 3.29 9.59 -2.70
N ALA A 34 4.27 8.93 -3.32
CA ALA A 34 4.43 7.49 -3.29
C ALA A 34 5.89 7.14 -2.99
N GLY A 35 6.11 6.22 -2.06
CA GLY A 35 7.42 5.65 -1.74
C GLY A 35 7.76 4.50 -2.69
N ILE A 36 9.05 4.22 -2.83
CA ILE A 36 9.56 3.06 -3.57
C ILE A 36 10.09 2.05 -2.57
N CYS A 37 9.42 0.91 -2.45
CA CYS A 37 9.83 -0.21 -1.62
C CYS A 37 10.80 -1.15 -2.36
N GLY A 38 11.59 -1.91 -1.61
CA GLY A 38 12.41 -2.98 -2.18
C GLY A 38 11.61 -4.02 -2.96
N SER A 39 10.33 -4.25 -2.60
CA SER A 39 9.44 -5.14 -3.34
C SER A 39 9.05 -4.61 -4.72
N ASP A 40 8.98 -3.28 -4.91
CA ASP A 40 8.74 -2.67 -6.22
C ASP A 40 9.94 -2.88 -7.14
N VAL A 41 11.16 -2.77 -6.58
CA VAL A 41 12.40 -3.11 -7.29
C VAL A 41 12.42 -4.59 -7.67
N GLN A 42 12.00 -5.49 -6.77
CA GLN A 42 11.90 -6.93 -7.07
C GLN A 42 10.86 -7.21 -8.16
N THR A 43 9.73 -6.50 -8.16
CA THR A 43 8.73 -6.57 -9.24
C THR A 43 9.35 -6.12 -10.57
N PHE A 44 10.06 -4.99 -10.58
CA PHE A 44 10.76 -4.53 -11.78
C PHE A 44 11.80 -5.55 -12.29
N LEU A 45 12.59 -6.15 -11.40
CA LEU A 45 13.62 -7.12 -11.74
C LEU A 45 13.09 -8.53 -12.08
N GLY A 46 11.79 -8.79 -11.87
CA GLY A 46 11.21 -10.12 -12.10
C GLY A 46 11.54 -11.15 -11.02
N THR A 47 11.99 -10.68 -9.85
CA THR A 47 12.36 -11.56 -8.72
C THR A 47 11.28 -11.63 -7.63
N GLN A 48 10.18 -10.88 -7.76
CA GLN A 48 9.01 -10.97 -6.89
C GLN A 48 8.15 -12.18 -7.31
N PRO A 49 8.09 -13.25 -6.48
CA PRO A 49 7.48 -14.53 -6.91
C PRO A 49 5.96 -14.47 -7.09
N PHE A 50 5.31 -13.44 -6.56
CA PHE A 50 3.85 -13.28 -6.59
C PHE A 50 3.38 -12.20 -7.58
N ALA A 51 4.30 -11.47 -8.20
CA ALA A 51 3.93 -10.45 -9.17
C ALA A 51 3.53 -11.08 -10.52
N SER A 52 2.46 -10.57 -11.09
CA SER A 52 2.05 -10.82 -12.49
C SER A 52 2.23 -9.55 -13.30
N TYR A 53 2.43 -9.69 -14.61
CA TYR A 53 2.66 -8.57 -15.52
C TYR A 53 1.56 -8.47 -16.58
N PRO A 54 1.19 -7.27 -17.04
CA PRO A 54 1.70 -5.98 -16.56
C PRO A 54 1.25 -5.68 -15.13
N ARG A 55 2.00 -4.83 -14.40
CA ARG A 55 1.66 -4.43 -13.03
C ARG A 55 1.99 -2.95 -12.81
N ILE A 56 1.11 -2.24 -12.11
CA ILE A 56 1.42 -0.93 -11.52
C ILE A 56 1.94 -1.19 -10.11
N PRO A 57 3.23 -0.92 -9.80
CA PRO A 57 3.79 -1.11 -8.46
C PRO A 57 3.33 -0.04 -7.46
N GLY A 58 3.83 -0.13 -6.22
CA GLY A 58 3.66 0.87 -5.17
C GLY A 58 2.57 0.52 -4.16
N HIS A 59 2.86 0.77 -2.88
CA HIS A 59 1.95 0.53 -1.75
C HIS A 59 2.24 1.46 -0.56
N GLU A 60 3.28 2.28 -0.63
CA GLU A 60 3.63 3.31 0.35
C GLU A 60 3.18 4.66 -0.21
N PHE A 61 2.15 5.30 0.36
CA PHE A 61 1.63 6.51 -0.27
C PHE A 61 0.83 7.41 0.65
N SER A 62 0.66 8.66 0.20
CA SER A 62 -0.42 9.55 0.62
C SER A 62 -1.20 10.03 -0.59
N ALA A 63 -2.49 10.27 -0.39
CA ALA A 63 -3.40 10.71 -1.44
C ALA A 63 -4.46 11.65 -0.89
N GLU A 64 -5.02 12.48 -1.76
CA GLU A 64 -6.16 13.32 -1.49
C GLU A 64 -7.44 12.64 -1.99
N ILE A 65 -8.49 12.63 -1.17
CA ILE A 65 -9.80 12.15 -1.58
C ILE A 65 -10.40 13.14 -2.58
N VAL A 66 -10.69 12.66 -3.80
CA VAL A 66 -11.34 13.43 -4.85
C VAL A 66 -12.85 13.29 -4.79
N GLU A 67 -13.32 12.05 -4.59
CA GLU A 67 -14.72 11.68 -4.59
C GLU A 67 -14.94 10.49 -3.66
N ILE A 68 -16.13 10.40 -3.07
CA ILE A 68 -16.59 9.25 -2.28
C ILE A 68 -17.88 8.74 -2.91
N ASN A 69 -17.94 7.45 -3.21
CA ASN A 69 -19.17 6.79 -3.65
C ASN A 69 -19.86 6.15 -2.45
N GLY A 70 -20.73 6.91 -1.82
CA GLY A 70 -21.50 6.54 -0.62
C GLY A 70 -21.40 7.58 0.49
N ASP A 71 -21.96 7.26 1.65
CA ASP A 71 -21.93 8.13 2.84
C ASP A 71 -20.69 7.82 3.69
N SER A 72 -20.12 8.87 4.30
CA SER A 72 -19.00 8.72 5.24
C SER A 72 -19.05 9.82 6.29
N ASP A 73 -19.11 9.40 7.56
CA ASP A 73 -18.94 10.31 8.71
C ASP A 73 -17.46 10.56 9.06
N ARG A 74 -16.54 9.81 8.41
CA ARG A 74 -15.11 9.84 8.72
C ARG A 74 -14.30 10.66 7.75
N PHE A 75 -14.74 10.74 6.50
CA PHE A 75 -13.96 11.30 5.39
C PHE A 75 -14.80 12.21 4.51
N SER A 76 -14.13 13.19 3.92
CA SER A 76 -14.70 14.13 2.95
C SER A 76 -13.74 14.35 1.78
N PRO A 77 -14.24 14.73 0.59
CA PRO A 77 -13.37 15.23 -0.49
C PRO A 77 -12.44 16.34 0.01
N GLY A 78 -11.17 16.27 -0.38
CA GLY A 78 -10.09 17.16 0.08
C GLY A 78 -9.30 16.61 1.27
N ASP A 79 -9.78 15.60 2.01
CA ASP A 79 -9.00 14.97 3.06
C ASP A 79 -7.75 14.29 2.49
N VAL A 80 -6.62 14.44 3.19
CA VAL A 80 -5.38 13.73 2.86
C VAL A 80 -5.28 12.47 3.71
N VAL A 81 -5.09 11.34 3.04
CA VAL A 81 -5.13 10.01 3.64
C VAL A 81 -3.95 9.15 3.18
N THR A 82 -3.66 8.12 3.96
CA THR A 82 -2.96 6.91 3.54
C THR A 82 -3.90 5.71 3.67
N ALA A 83 -3.46 4.52 3.30
CA ALA A 83 -4.30 3.34 3.42
C ALA A 83 -3.51 2.09 3.81
N VAL A 84 -4.22 1.12 4.37
CA VAL A 84 -3.71 -0.24 4.52
C VAL A 84 -3.66 -0.92 3.16
N PRO A 85 -2.47 -1.29 2.64
CA PRO A 85 -2.32 -1.82 1.28
C PRO A 85 -2.62 -3.32 1.15
N TYR A 86 -3.14 -3.95 2.19
CA TYR A 86 -3.42 -5.39 2.25
C TYR A 86 -4.92 -5.64 2.19
N PHE A 87 -5.34 -6.61 1.37
CA PHE A 87 -6.74 -6.96 1.16
C PHE A 87 -6.97 -8.42 1.53
N GLN A 88 -7.69 -8.64 2.62
CA GLN A 88 -8.12 -9.95 3.07
C GLN A 88 -9.50 -10.31 2.50
N ASP A 89 -9.77 -11.60 2.35
CA ASP A 89 -11.05 -12.13 1.84
C ASP A 89 -12.21 -12.09 2.87
N GLY A 90 -11.90 -11.95 4.15
CA GLY A 90 -12.89 -11.93 5.23
C GLY A 90 -13.52 -13.30 5.53
N THR A 91 -13.29 -14.33 4.71
CA THR A 91 -14.05 -15.61 4.73
C THR A 91 -13.23 -16.84 5.07
N CYS A 92 -11.90 -16.80 4.90
CA CYS A 92 -11.02 -17.94 5.21
C CYS A 92 -10.97 -18.22 6.73
N TYR A 93 -10.37 -19.32 7.12
CA TYR A 93 -10.26 -19.72 8.52
C TYR A 93 -9.61 -18.66 9.39
N ALA A 94 -8.52 -18.06 8.93
CA ALA A 94 -7.80 -17.02 9.65
C ALA A 94 -8.64 -15.73 9.81
N CYS A 95 -9.30 -15.28 8.74
CA CYS A 95 -10.14 -14.08 8.76
C CYS A 95 -11.32 -14.22 9.74
N ARG A 96 -12.01 -15.35 9.74
CA ARG A 96 -13.12 -15.61 10.70
C ARG A 96 -12.68 -15.60 12.16
N ARG A 97 -11.39 -15.73 12.45
CA ARG A 97 -10.80 -15.65 13.80
C ARG A 97 -10.18 -14.28 14.10
N GLY A 98 -10.32 -13.30 13.22
CA GLY A 98 -9.71 -11.98 13.37
C GLY A 98 -8.21 -11.93 13.07
N LEU A 99 -7.62 -13.02 12.55
CA LEU A 99 -6.21 -13.11 12.18
C LEU A 99 -6.02 -12.69 10.71
N ILE A 100 -6.46 -11.48 10.38
CA ILE A 100 -6.52 -10.99 9.00
C ILE A 100 -5.15 -10.94 8.31
N ASN A 101 -4.08 -10.76 9.08
CA ASN A 101 -2.69 -10.78 8.59
C ASN A 101 -2.23 -12.18 8.12
N ALA A 102 -2.96 -13.23 8.48
CA ALA A 102 -2.73 -14.61 8.06
C ALA A 102 -3.79 -15.09 7.06
N CYS A 103 -4.44 -14.18 6.34
CA CYS A 103 -5.41 -14.50 5.31
C CYS A 103 -4.77 -15.36 4.22
N GLU A 104 -5.41 -16.48 3.87
CA GLU A 104 -4.95 -17.41 2.82
C GLU A 104 -4.98 -16.78 1.42
N HIS A 105 -5.88 -15.79 1.22
CA HIS A 105 -6.10 -15.10 -0.05
C HIS A 105 -5.74 -13.61 0.06
N ASN A 106 -4.72 -13.29 0.86
CA ASN A 106 -4.30 -11.91 1.00
C ASN A 106 -3.73 -11.35 -0.30
N GLU A 107 -4.25 -10.21 -0.74
CA GLU A 107 -3.71 -9.46 -1.85
C GLU A 107 -2.99 -8.20 -1.34
N THR A 108 -1.84 -7.92 -1.92
CA THR A 108 -1.04 -6.72 -1.63
C THR A 108 -1.02 -5.80 -2.84
N MET A 109 -1.27 -4.50 -2.62
CA MET A 109 -1.10 -3.49 -3.66
C MET A 109 0.30 -3.50 -4.23
N GLY A 110 0.41 -3.26 -5.53
CA GLY A 110 1.69 -3.25 -6.25
C GLY A 110 2.26 -4.64 -6.55
N VAL A 111 1.65 -5.72 -6.01
CA VAL A 111 2.10 -7.10 -6.21
C VAL A 111 0.98 -7.95 -6.81
N HIS A 112 -0.08 -8.20 -6.06
CA HIS A 112 -1.22 -9.03 -6.51
C HIS A 112 -2.24 -8.22 -7.30
N ARG A 113 -2.36 -6.94 -6.98
CA ARG A 113 -3.24 -5.96 -7.63
C ARG A 113 -2.47 -4.67 -7.89
N ASP A 114 -3.00 -3.81 -8.75
CA ASP A 114 -2.35 -2.56 -9.10
C ASP A 114 -2.16 -1.64 -7.90
N GLY A 115 -1.01 -0.98 -7.88
CA GLY A 115 -0.53 -0.16 -6.79
C GLY A 115 -0.64 1.34 -7.05
N THR A 116 0.21 2.08 -6.38
CA THR A 116 0.09 3.54 -6.23
C THR A 116 0.91 4.35 -7.22
N PHE A 117 1.69 3.73 -8.13
CA PHE A 117 2.45 4.50 -9.14
C PHE A 117 1.56 4.93 -10.30
N GLN A 118 0.46 5.60 -9.96
CA GLN A 118 -0.53 6.17 -10.87
C GLN A 118 -1.14 7.44 -10.27
N GLU A 119 -1.71 8.29 -11.11
CA GLU A 119 -2.26 9.58 -10.66
C GLU A 119 -3.54 9.42 -9.83
N LEU A 120 -4.39 8.46 -10.17
CA LEU A 120 -5.66 8.19 -9.50
C LEU A 120 -5.80 6.68 -9.21
N LEU A 121 -6.41 6.36 -8.09
CA LEU A 121 -6.77 4.98 -7.72
C LEU A 121 -8.05 4.97 -6.88
N THR A 122 -8.73 3.83 -6.77
CA THR A 122 -9.84 3.66 -5.85
C THR A 122 -9.44 2.85 -4.64
N MET A 123 -10.04 3.15 -3.49
CA MET A 123 -9.77 2.47 -2.22
C MET A 123 -11.04 2.36 -1.37
N PRO A 124 -11.31 1.20 -0.74
CA PRO A 124 -12.38 1.08 0.24
C PRO A 124 -12.16 2.04 1.43
N LEU A 125 -13.23 2.67 1.88
CA LEU A 125 -13.20 3.66 2.96
C LEU A 125 -12.70 3.07 4.29
N ASP A 126 -12.94 1.79 4.54
CA ASP A 126 -12.49 1.11 5.75
C ASP A 126 -10.97 0.90 5.82
N ARG A 127 -10.27 1.04 4.68
CA ARG A 127 -8.81 0.96 4.56
C ARG A 127 -8.12 2.30 4.75
N LEU A 128 -8.87 3.40 4.68
CA LEU A 128 -8.29 4.74 4.74
C LEU A 128 -7.98 5.17 6.18
N HIS A 129 -6.85 5.86 6.31
CA HIS A 129 -6.41 6.49 7.54
C HIS A 129 -6.03 7.94 7.29
N ARG A 130 -6.51 8.84 8.16
CA ARG A 130 -6.16 10.25 8.18
C ARG A 130 -5.34 10.53 9.43
N ALA A 131 -4.35 11.41 9.30
CA ALA A 131 -3.63 11.96 10.44
C ALA A 131 -3.60 13.49 10.31
N ASP A 132 -4.35 14.18 11.17
CA ASP A 132 -4.46 15.62 11.10
C ASP A 132 -3.13 16.28 11.47
N GLY A 133 -2.73 17.30 10.70
CA GLY A 133 -1.49 18.04 10.90
C GLY A 133 -0.19 17.33 10.46
N VAL A 134 -0.29 16.15 9.87
CA VAL A 134 0.86 15.45 9.29
C VAL A 134 1.04 15.88 7.83
N ASP A 135 2.29 16.22 7.46
CA ASP A 135 2.62 16.53 6.08
C ASP A 135 2.32 15.33 5.17
N PRO A 136 1.73 15.53 3.98
CA PRO A 136 1.45 14.43 3.05
C PRO A 136 2.67 13.58 2.70
N ARG A 137 3.87 14.16 2.68
CA ARG A 137 5.12 13.42 2.45
C ARG A 137 5.41 12.46 3.61
N ASP A 138 5.22 12.91 4.84
CA ASP A 138 5.44 12.09 6.02
C ASP A 138 4.34 11.01 6.14
N LEU A 139 3.12 11.35 5.74
CA LEU A 139 2.01 10.40 5.72
C LEU A 139 2.27 9.23 4.76
N ALA A 140 3.00 9.45 3.67
CA ALA A 140 3.41 8.37 2.77
C ALA A 140 4.39 7.37 3.41
N LEU A 141 5.05 7.74 4.52
CA LEU A 141 5.97 6.87 5.26
C LEU A 141 5.28 6.01 6.33
N VAL A 142 3.97 6.13 6.51
CA VAL A 142 3.23 5.40 7.56
C VAL A 142 3.30 3.89 7.35
N GLU A 143 3.21 3.42 6.11
CA GLU A 143 3.31 1.97 5.84
C GLU A 143 4.68 1.42 6.26
N PRO A 144 5.84 1.88 5.73
CA PRO A 144 7.14 1.34 6.11
C PRO A 144 7.45 1.56 7.61
N PHE A 145 7.01 2.68 8.19
CA PHE A 145 7.13 2.91 9.62
C PHE A 145 6.35 1.86 10.44
N SER A 146 5.14 1.51 9.99
CA SER A 146 4.29 0.52 10.68
C SER A 146 4.95 -0.86 10.74
N ILE A 147 5.70 -1.25 9.71
CA ILE A 147 6.47 -2.50 9.66
C ILE A 147 7.56 -2.51 10.75
N GLY A 148 8.35 -1.44 10.83
CA GLY A 148 9.38 -1.29 11.86
C GLY A 148 8.79 -1.22 13.27
N TYR A 149 7.73 -0.45 13.46
CA TYR A 149 7.01 -0.34 14.73
C TYR A 149 6.45 -1.71 15.18
N HIS A 150 5.84 -2.46 14.26
CA HIS A 150 5.33 -3.79 14.55
C HIS A 150 6.45 -4.74 14.99
N ALA A 151 7.60 -4.71 14.32
CA ALA A 151 8.76 -5.54 14.68
C ALA A 151 9.23 -5.27 16.12
N VAL A 152 9.39 -3.99 16.48
CA VAL A 152 9.79 -3.58 17.86
C VAL A 152 8.75 -4.02 18.88
N ARG A 153 7.46 -3.82 18.60
CA ARG A 153 6.36 -4.24 19.47
C ARG A 153 6.33 -5.77 19.66
N ARG A 154 6.56 -6.52 18.60
CA ARG A 154 6.60 -8.00 18.65
C ARG A 154 7.82 -8.53 19.43
N ALA A 155 8.95 -7.85 19.31
CA ALA A 155 10.15 -8.18 20.05
C ALA A 155 10.07 -7.80 21.55
N GLN A 156 9.07 -7.01 21.95
CA GLN A 156 8.87 -6.53 23.33
C GLN A 156 10.11 -5.81 23.88
N VAL A 157 10.80 -5.05 23.02
CA VAL A 157 12.02 -4.32 23.40
C VAL A 157 11.73 -3.36 24.55
N ALA A 158 12.50 -3.47 25.62
CA ALA A 158 12.44 -2.61 26.80
C ALA A 158 13.56 -1.57 26.83
N GLU A 159 13.38 -0.53 27.63
CA GLU A 159 14.39 0.51 27.81
C GLU A 159 15.70 -0.08 28.37
N GLY A 160 16.83 0.31 27.79
CA GLY A 160 18.16 -0.16 28.18
C GLY A 160 18.60 -1.48 27.56
N GLU A 161 17.74 -2.18 26.82
CA GLU A 161 18.12 -3.38 26.10
C GLU A 161 19.02 -3.09 24.89
N ARG A 162 19.92 -4.03 24.60
CA ARG A 162 20.73 -3.99 23.38
C ARG A 162 20.05 -4.80 22.31
N VAL A 163 19.69 -4.14 21.20
CA VAL A 163 19.02 -4.76 20.07
C VAL A 163 20.01 -4.91 18.93
N GLN A 164 20.12 -6.12 18.39
CA GLN A 164 20.84 -6.37 17.16
C GLN A 164 19.82 -6.44 16.02
N ILE A 165 19.88 -5.50 15.08
CA ILE A 165 19.08 -5.52 13.86
C ILE A 165 19.92 -6.26 12.82
N GLY A 166 19.46 -7.45 12.47
CA GLY A 166 20.01 -8.20 11.35
C GLY A 166 19.66 -7.52 10.01
N ARG A 167 20.03 -8.15 8.89
CA ARG A 167 19.61 -7.66 7.59
C ARG A 167 18.09 -7.55 7.54
N ALA A 168 17.59 -6.39 7.17
CA ALA A 168 16.18 -6.19 6.90
C ALA A 168 15.68 -7.17 5.83
N SER A 169 14.38 -7.46 5.85
CA SER A 169 13.73 -8.40 4.92
C SER A 169 13.87 -8.02 3.44
N CYS A 170 14.16 -6.75 3.15
CA CYS A 170 14.64 -6.32 1.83
C CYS A 170 16.06 -6.83 1.65
N ARG A 171 16.21 -8.02 1.09
CA ARG A 171 17.52 -8.57 0.73
C ARG A 171 18.11 -7.75 -0.42
N GLU A 172 18.91 -6.77 -0.09
CA GLU A 172 20.00 -6.41 -0.98
C GLU A 172 21.04 -7.52 -0.91
N ARG A 173 21.11 -8.31 -1.96
CA ARG A 173 22.36 -8.94 -2.33
C ARG A 173 23.02 -8.02 -3.34
N VAL A 174 23.97 -7.27 -2.89
CA VAL A 174 24.98 -6.70 -3.76
C VAL A 174 25.85 -7.83 -4.27
#